data_7fac81e164ab9cb3746557b1d92f7ab5
#
_entry.id   7fac81e164ab9cb3746557b1d92f7ab5
#
_cell.length_a   1.000
_cell.length_b   1.000
_cell.length_c   1.000
_cell.angle_alpha   90.00
_cell.angle_beta   90.00
_cell.angle_gamma   90.00
#
_symmetry.space_group_name_H-M   'P 1'
#
loop_
_entity.id
_entity.type
_entity.pdbx_description
1 polymer ?
#
loop_
_entity_poly.entity_id
_entity_poly.type
_entity_poly.pdbx_seq_one_letter_code
_entity_poly.pdbx_strand_id
1 'polypeptide(L)' 'MKKYLLNISTGRIHNGRKPCYQGMLIAEFNKKWFDDYKEAVNYFEGKGKKGCPCGRCLKEEDL' A
#
# COMPACT_ATOMS: atom_id res chain seq x y z
N MET A 1 -7.93 9.44 -9.04
CA MET A 1 -7.73 8.01 -8.78
C MET A 1 -6.57 7.80 -7.80
N LYS A 2 -6.79 6.99 -6.79
CA LYS A 2 -5.75 6.74 -5.79
C LYS A 2 -4.64 5.87 -6.38
N LYS A 3 -3.40 6.23 -6.10
CA LYS A 3 -2.24 5.58 -6.69
C LYS A 3 -1.66 4.43 -5.85
N TYR A 4 -1.92 4.43 -4.56
CA TYR A 4 -1.31 3.48 -3.65
C TYR A 4 -2.36 2.81 -2.79
N LEU A 5 -2.21 1.50 -2.62
CA LEU A 5 -3.12 0.69 -1.82
C LEU A 5 -2.35 0.07 -0.66
N LEU A 6 -2.70 0.47 0.56
CA LEU A 6 -2.08 -0.05 1.76
C LEU A 6 -2.91 -1.21 2.33
N ASN A 7 -2.23 -2.31 2.63
CA ASN A 7 -2.83 -3.39 3.40
C ASN A 7 -2.55 -3.12 4.88
N ILE A 8 -3.57 -2.65 5.61
CA ILE A 8 -3.37 -2.27 7.01
C ILE A 8 -3.11 -3.45 7.93
N SER A 9 -3.32 -4.67 7.45
CA SER A 9 -3.00 -5.86 8.21
C SER A 9 -1.50 -6.18 8.21
N THR A 10 -0.83 -5.97 7.07
CA THR A 10 0.58 -6.31 6.92
C THR A 10 1.49 -5.09 6.77
N GLY A 11 0.94 -3.93 6.44
CA GLY A 11 1.72 -2.73 6.18
C GLY A 11 2.32 -2.69 4.79
N ARG A 12 1.96 -3.63 3.93
CA ARG A 12 2.49 -3.67 2.57
C ARG A 12 1.72 -2.71 1.68
N ILE A 13 2.45 -1.89 0.94
CA ILE A 13 1.87 -0.89 0.04
C ILE A 13 1.95 -1.41 -1.38
N HIS A 14 0.81 -1.50 -2.04
CA HIS A 14 0.70 -2.02 -3.40
C HIS A 14 0.44 -0.88 -4.39
N ASN A 15 0.69 -1.16 -5.67
CA ASN A 15 0.39 -0.22 -6.73
C ASN A 15 -1.13 -0.16 -6.90
N GLY A 16 -1.72 1.00 -6.60
CA GLY A 16 -3.17 1.16 -6.65
C GLY A 16 -3.74 1.13 -8.06
N ARG A 17 -2.92 1.43 -9.07
CA ARG A 17 -3.38 1.41 -10.47
C ARG A 17 -3.32 0.00 -11.05
N LYS A 18 -2.34 -0.79 -10.62
CA LYS A 18 -2.14 -2.14 -11.15
C LYS A 18 -1.64 -3.04 -10.03
N PRO A 19 -2.51 -3.40 -9.09
CA PRO A 19 -2.10 -4.22 -7.96
C PRO A 19 -1.74 -5.63 -8.40
N CYS A 20 -0.80 -6.24 -7.67
CA CYS A 20 -0.45 -7.63 -7.92
C CYS A 20 -1.54 -8.54 -7.37
N TYR A 21 -1.38 -9.84 -7.61
CA TYR A 21 -2.38 -10.82 -7.17
C TYR A 21 -2.70 -10.69 -5.68
N GLN A 22 -1.66 -10.52 -4.85
CA GLN A 22 -1.86 -10.39 -3.42
C GLN A 22 -2.61 -9.11 -3.04
N GLY A 23 -2.37 -8.03 -3.79
CA GLY A 23 -3.09 -6.79 -3.57
C GLY A 23 -4.57 -6.95 -3.85
N MET A 24 -4.92 -7.77 -4.82
CA MET A 24 -6.31 -8.03 -5.18
C MET A 24 -7.03 -8.88 -4.14
N LEU A 25 -6.28 -9.63 -3.33
CA LEU A 25 -6.86 -10.50 -2.31
C LEU A 25 -7.08 -9.83 -0.96
N ILE A 26 -6.69 -8.56 -0.83
CA ILE A 26 -6.86 -7.84 0.43
C ILE A 26 -8.35 -7.68 0.74
N ALA A 27 -8.73 -8.01 1.97
CA ALA A 27 -10.11 -7.82 2.41
C ALA A 27 -10.45 -6.32 2.42
N GLU A 28 -11.67 -5.96 2.07
CA GLU A 28 -12.08 -4.56 1.96
C GLU A 28 -11.80 -3.78 3.24
N PHE A 29 -12.02 -4.37 4.40
CA PHE A 29 -11.78 -3.66 5.67
C PHE A 29 -10.29 -3.48 5.98
N ASN A 30 -9.40 -4.11 5.21
CA ASN A 30 -7.95 -3.94 5.35
C ASN A 30 -7.37 -3.05 4.27
N LYS A 31 -8.19 -2.55 3.34
CA LYS A 31 -7.72 -1.68 2.28
C LYS A 31 -7.76 -0.21 2.71
N LYS A 32 -6.71 0.51 2.38
CA LYS A 32 -6.68 1.96 2.56
C LYS A 32 -5.98 2.56 1.34
N TRP A 33 -6.61 3.54 0.71
CA TRP A 33 -6.11 4.14 -0.53
C TRP A 33 -5.45 5.49 -0.26
N PHE A 34 -4.36 5.76 -0.95
CA PHE A 34 -3.62 7.03 -0.82
C PHE A 34 -3.21 7.54 -2.18
N ASP A 35 -3.09 8.87 -2.31
CA ASP A 35 -2.60 9.50 -3.52
C ASP A 35 -1.08 9.60 -3.52
N ASP A 36 -0.45 9.53 -2.35
CA ASP A 36 0.97 9.71 -2.17
C ASP A 36 1.54 8.55 -1.35
N TYR A 37 2.67 8.01 -1.81
CA TYR A 37 3.34 6.92 -1.12
C TYR A 37 3.70 7.31 0.32
N LYS A 38 4.20 8.52 0.50
CA LYS A 38 4.62 9.01 1.80
C LYS A 38 3.45 9.07 2.80
N GLU A 39 2.27 9.41 2.31
CA GLU A 39 1.08 9.43 3.14
C GLU A 39 0.74 8.02 3.64
N ALA A 40 0.89 7.03 2.78
CA ALA A 40 0.62 5.64 3.15
C ALA A 40 1.60 5.17 4.22
N VAL A 41 2.88 5.49 4.04
CA VAL A 41 3.91 5.12 5.01
C VAL A 41 3.63 5.79 6.36
N ASN A 42 3.35 7.09 6.34
CA ASN A 42 3.10 7.84 7.57
C ASN A 42 1.88 7.34 8.32
N TYR A 43 0.84 6.98 7.59
CA TYR A 43 -0.37 6.45 8.20
C TYR A 43 -0.08 5.17 8.98
N PHE A 44 0.70 4.28 8.39
CA PHE A 44 1.01 3.01 9.03
C PHE A 44 2.02 3.17 10.17
N GLU A 45 2.97 4.08 10.02
CA GLU A 45 3.93 4.38 11.09
C GLU A 45 3.23 4.97 12.31
N GLY A 46 2.18 5.73 12.09
CA GLY A 46 1.37 6.28 13.17
C GLY A 46 0.73 5.21 14.05
N LYS A 47 0.67 3.99 13.57
CA LYS A 47 0.14 2.85 14.32
C LYS A 47 1.26 2.06 15.01
N GLY A 48 2.48 2.59 15.00
CA GLY A 48 3.63 1.96 15.65
C GLY A 48 4.26 0.83 14.84
N LYS A 49 3.98 0.79 13.55
CA LYS A 49 4.50 -0.23 12.65
C LYS A 49 5.17 0.39 11.44
N LYS A 50 5.95 -0.39 10.73
CA LYS A 50 6.71 0.09 9.59
C LYS A 50 6.10 -0.41 8.28
N GLY A 51 5.69 0.51 7.41
CA GLY A 51 5.18 0.16 6.10
C GLY A 51 6.31 -0.13 5.12
N CYS A 52 6.05 -0.96 4.13
CA CYS A 52 7.03 -1.27 3.10
C CYS A 52 6.32 -1.47 1.75
N PRO A 53 7.01 -1.18 0.64
CA PRO A 53 6.42 -1.37 -0.67
C PRO A 53 6.39 -2.83 -1.08
N CYS A 54 5.38 -3.20 -1.86
CA CYS A 54 5.31 -4.53 -2.44
C CYS A 54 6.30 -4.61 -3.60
N GLY A 55 7.28 -5.50 -3.50
CA GLY A 55 8.31 -5.63 -4.53
C GLY A 55 7.80 -6.14 -5.86
N ARG A 56 6.59 -6.64 -5.92
CA ARG A 56 6.02 -7.19 -7.15
C ARG A 56 5.30 -6.16 -7.99
N CYS A 57 4.51 -5.31 -7.37
CA CYS A 57 3.68 -4.36 -8.11
C CYS A 57 4.07 -2.91 -7.90
N LEU A 58 4.91 -2.62 -6.93
CA LEU A 58 5.33 -1.25 -6.65
C LEU A 58 6.86 -1.20 -6.68
N LYS A 59 7.40 -0.84 -7.83
CA LYS A 59 8.84 -0.78 -8.03
C LYS A 59 9.37 0.59 -7.61
N GLU A 60 10.70 0.68 -7.50
CA GLU A 60 11.36 1.90 -7.09
C GLU A 60 10.96 3.09 -7.95
N GLU A 61 10.80 2.88 -9.24
CA GLU A 61 10.40 3.91 -10.19
C GLU A 61 8.96 4.40 -9.98
N ASP A 62 8.15 3.64 -9.25
CA ASP A 62 6.76 4.01 -8.97
C ASP A 62 6.63 4.77 -7.65
N LEU A 63 7.71 4.94 -6.94
CA LEU A 63 7.73 5.68 -5.67
C LEU A 63 8.05 7.18 -5.88
#